data_9c28f9957ac2caf77ec2d072ac090848
#
_entry.id   9c28f9957ac2caf77ec2d072ac090848
#
_cell.length_a   1.000
_cell.length_b   1.000
_cell.length_c   1.000
_cell.angle_alpha   90.00
_cell.angle_beta   90.00
_cell.angle_gamma   90.00
#
_symmetry.space_group_name_H-M   'P 1'
#
loop_
_entity.id
_entity.type
_entity.pdbx_description
1 polymer ?
#
loop_
_entity_poly.entity_id
_entity_poly.type
_entity_poly.pdbx_seq_one_letter_code
_entity_poly.pdbx_strand_id
1 'polypeptide(L)'
;MKIFETHAHYDDEAFREDREALFDEMFANDIDTIINVGASFAGCEQSVALADSHEKIYAAVGIHPEDVEELTEARMAWLKKTASENQKVLAIGEIGLDYHYPEPAKEIQQQWFRRQLRLAADIKKPVIIHSREACQDTLACMRAEHAEQIGGVIHCYSYSKEAAQEFLKMGFYFGFGGVVTFKNAKKAVEAVEAIPIEKILLETDCPYICLLYTSPSPRDGATSRMPSSA
;
A
#
# COMPACT_ATOMS: atom_id res chain seq x y z
N MET A 1 20.25 -6.84 10.64
CA MET A 1 19.73 -6.97 9.25
C MET A 1 19.03 -5.68 8.91
N LYS A 2 19.20 -5.13 7.72
CA LYS A 2 18.49 -3.93 7.31
C LYS A 2 17.11 -4.31 6.77
N ILE A 3 16.07 -3.63 7.20
CA ILE A 3 14.67 -3.86 6.83
C ILE A 3 14.18 -2.67 6.03
N PHE A 4 13.49 -2.95 4.94
CA PHE A 4 12.78 -1.97 4.13
C PHE A 4 11.27 -2.14 4.40
N GLU A 5 10.65 -1.12 5.01
CA GLU A 5 9.21 -1.03 5.18
C GLU A 5 8.60 -0.52 3.89
N THR A 6 7.90 -1.40 3.18
CA THR A 6 7.44 -1.09 1.82
C THR A 6 6.05 -0.47 1.75
N HIS A 7 5.28 -0.50 2.87
CA HIS A 7 3.95 0.07 2.91
C HIS A 7 3.53 0.41 4.35
N ALA A 8 3.40 1.69 4.64
CA ALA A 8 2.93 2.21 5.92
C ALA A 8 2.27 3.58 5.73
N HIS A 9 1.41 3.97 6.68
CA HIS A 9 0.67 5.22 6.68
C HIS A 9 1.03 6.05 7.92
N TYR A 10 2.29 6.45 8.04
CA TYR A 10 2.75 7.28 9.17
C TYR A 10 2.21 8.72 9.10
N ASP A 11 1.55 9.12 8.01
CA ASP A 11 0.76 10.35 7.91
C ASP A 11 -0.52 10.30 8.75
N ASP A 12 -1.00 9.10 9.13
CA ASP A 12 -2.21 8.93 9.92
C ASP A 12 -2.14 9.66 11.28
N GLU A 13 -3.31 10.14 11.72
CA GLU A 13 -3.50 10.88 12.97
C GLU A 13 -3.06 10.06 14.20
N ALA A 14 -3.11 8.72 14.11
CA ALA A 14 -2.66 7.82 15.17
C ALA A 14 -1.19 8.02 15.56
N PHE A 15 -0.37 8.53 14.65
CA PHE A 15 1.06 8.78 14.88
C PHE A 15 1.39 10.24 15.20
N ARG A 16 0.41 11.12 15.24
CA ARG A 16 0.63 12.58 15.32
C ARG A 16 1.50 13.01 16.51
N GLU A 17 1.29 12.40 17.67
CA GLU A 17 1.93 12.83 18.91
C GLU A 17 3.38 12.35 19.05
N ASP A 18 3.71 11.19 18.47
CA ASP A 18 5.01 10.51 18.70
C ASP A 18 5.74 10.10 17.41
N ARG A 19 5.27 10.55 16.25
CA ARG A 19 5.80 10.18 14.92
C ARG A 19 7.31 10.33 14.82
N GLU A 20 7.85 11.47 15.22
CA GLU A 20 9.28 11.75 15.13
C GLU A 20 10.10 10.82 16.06
N ALA A 21 9.64 10.63 17.28
CA ALA A 21 10.30 9.72 18.23
C ALA A 21 10.26 8.26 17.74
N LEU A 22 9.13 7.88 17.08
CA LEU A 22 8.99 6.57 16.47
C LEU A 22 9.97 6.38 15.30
N PHE A 23 10.13 7.38 14.43
CA PHE A 23 11.11 7.33 13.34
C PHE A 23 12.54 7.20 13.88
N ASP A 24 12.90 7.98 14.89
CA ASP A 24 14.22 7.87 15.53
C ASP A 24 14.46 6.46 16.08
N GLU A 25 13.47 5.88 16.77
CA GLU A 25 13.57 4.52 17.31
C GLU A 25 13.69 3.49 16.17
N MET A 26 12.87 3.57 15.15
CA MET A 26 12.89 2.62 14.03
C MET A 26 14.21 2.66 13.26
N PHE A 27 14.71 3.85 12.94
CA PHE A 27 15.99 4.00 12.22
C PHE A 27 17.21 3.62 13.07
N ALA A 28 17.10 3.67 14.40
CA ALA A 28 18.11 3.13 15.31
C ALA A 28 18.05 1.60 15.40
N ASN A 29 16.91 0.96 15.09
CA ASN A 29 16.64 -0.46 15.28
C ASN A 29 16.35 -1.21 13.95
N ASP A 30 17.31 -1.25 13.06
CA ASP A 30 17.28 -2.06 11.83
C ASP A 30 16.35 -1.57 10.69
N ILE A 31 15.39 -0.67 10.87
CA ILE A 31 14.64 -0.09 9.75
C ILE A 31 15.58 0.85 8.98
N ASP A 32 15.75 0.59 7.70
CA ASP A 32 16.67 1.37 6.86
C ASP A 32 15.94 2.38 5.99
N THR A 33 14.80 1.99 5.46
CA THR A 33 14.03 2.79 4.50
C THR A 33 12.54 2.53 4.71
N ILE A 34 11.73 3.56 4.52
CA ILE A 34 10.26 3.51 4.62
C ILE A 34 9.65 4.10 3.34
N ILE A 35 8.63 3.45 2.79
CA ILE A 35 7.68 4.08 1.88
C ILE A 35 6.42 4.43 2.67
N ASN A 36 6.17 5.73 2.85
CA ASN A 36 4.90 6.22 3.35
C ASN A 36 3.92 6.37 2.19
N VAL A 37 2.76 5.75 2.31
CA VAL A 37 1.80 5.61 1.21
C VAL A 37 0.60 6.49 1.46
N GLY A 38 0.37 7.49 0.59
CA GLY A 38 -0.83 8.30 0.63
C GLY A 38 -2.02 7.52 0.09
N ALA A 39 -3.16 7.56 0.80
CA ALA A 39 -4.41 6.92 0.42
C ALA A 39 -5.51 7.92 0.05
N SER A 40 -5.51 9.10 0.66
CA SER A 40 -6.38 10.24 0.34
C SER A 40 -5.56 11.40 -0.23
N PHE A 41 -6.21 12.43 -0.74
CA PHE A 41 -5.48 13.60 -1.25
C PHE A 41 -4.66 14.29 -0.14
N ALA A 42 -5.25 14.46 1.04
CA ALA A 42 -4.54 15.01 2.20
C ALA A 42 -3.40 14.10 2.65
N GLY A 43 -3.61 12.77 2.66
CA GLY A 43 -2.58 11.78 2.96
C GLY A 43 -1.42 11.83 1.97
N CYS A 44 -1.70 12.05 0.68
CA CYS A 44 -0.65 12.24 -0.33
C CYS A 44 0.22 13.49 -0.06
N GLU A 45 -0.41 14.62 0.29
CA GLU A 45 0.33 15.86 0.64
C GLU A 45 1.21 15.65 1.87
N GLN A 46 0.70 14.96 2.89
CA GLN A 46 1.44 14.65 4.12
C GLN A 46 2.57 13.63 3.85
N SER A 47 2.32 12.59 3.06
CA SER A 47 3.33 11.59 2.68
C SER A 47 4.51 12.23 1.95
N VAL A 48 4.23 13.17 1.05
CA VAL A 48 5.28 13.95 0.36
C VAL A 48 6.05 14.82 1.35
N ALA A 49 5.37 15.50 2.26
CA ALA A 49 6.02 16.33 3.27
C ALA A 49 6.94 15.50 4.20
N LEU A 50 6.50 14.31 4.62
CA LEU A 50 7.31 13.37 5.39
C LEU A 50 8.55 12.92 4.61
N ALA A 51 8.37 12.57 3.34
CA ALA A 51 9.48 12.16 2.49
C ALA A 51 10.49 13.28 2.27
N ASP A 52 10.03 14.52 2.06
CA ASP A 52 10.90 15.68 1.85
C ASP A 52 11.69 16.09 3.11
N SER A 53 11.13 15.82 4.31
CA SER A 53 11.76 16.17 5.59
C SER A 53 12.69 15.09 6.14
N HIS A 54 12.65 13.85 5.63
CA HIS A 54 13.44 12.73 6.14
C HIS A 54 14.23 12.03 5.04
N GLU A 55 15.53 11.83 5.24
CA GLU A 55 16.42 11.20 4.26
C GLU A 55 15.96 9.78 3.86
N LYS A 56 15.52 8.99 4.85
CA LYS A 56 15.18 7.56 4.69
C LYS A 56 13.70 7.29 4.42
N ILE A 57 12.88 8.32 4.31
CA ILE A 57 11.47 8.20 3.98
C ILE A 57 11.25 8.59 2.53
N TYR A 58 10.49 7.77 1.84
CA TYR A 58 10.00 7.99 0.49
C TYR A 58 8.47 7.99 0.52
N ALA A 59 7.85 8.46 -0.55
CA ALA A 59 6.41 8.53 -0.67
C ALA A 59 5.88 7.71 -1.86
N ALA A 60 4.65 7.24 -1.75
CA ALA A 60 3.80 6.94 -2.88
C ALA A 60 2.57 7.85 -2.82
N VAL A 61 2.05 8.25 -3.99
CA VAL A 61 0.89 9.12 -4.08
C VAL A 61 -0.16 8.53 -5.00
N GLY A 62 -1.37 8.41 -4.51
CA GLY A 62 -2.51 7.84 -5.20
C GLY A 62 -3.76 7.99 -4.35
N ILE A 63 -4.92 7.70 -4.90
CA ILE A 63 -6.18 7.80 -4.16
C ILE A 63 -6.78 6.41 -4.05
N HIS A 64 -6.94 5.99 -2.80
CA HIS A 64 -7.54 4.71 -2.40
C HIS A 64 -8.97 4.58 -2.96
N PRO A 65 -9.43 3.36 -3.29
CA PRO A 65 -10.78 3.15 -3.82
C PRO A 65 -11.91 3.72 -2.96
N GLU A 66 -11.77 3.81 -1.65
CA GLU A 66 -12.76 4.41 -0.77
C GLU A 66 -12.86 5.94 -0.92
N ASP A 67 -11.78 6.60 -1.36
CA ASP A 67 -11.70 8.07 -1.47
C ASP A 67 -11.72 8.57 -2.92
N VAL A 68 -11.98 7.70 -3.91
CA VAL A 68 -11.90 8.07 -5.34
C VAL A 68 -12.86 9.18 -5.75
N GLU A 69 -13.92 9.43 -5.00
CA GLU A 69 -14.83 10.56 -5.24
C GLU A 69 -14.17 11.92 -5.00
N GLU A 70 -13.06 11.95 -4.27
CA GLU A 70 -12.24 13.15 -4.15
C GLU A 70 -11.52 13.53 -5.45
N LEU A 71 -11.34 12.59 -6.38
CA LEU A 71 -10.58 12.82 -7.60
C LEU A 71 -11.27 13.78 -8.55
N THR A 72 -10.51 14.75 -9.00
CA THR A 72 -10.84 15.74 -10.04
C THR A 72 -9.69 15.82 -11.03
N GLU A 73 -9.90 16.47 -12.17
CA GLU A 73 -8.81 16.71 -13.14
C GLU A 73 -7.65 17.49 -12.53
N ALA A 74 -7.94 18.44 -11.63
CA ALA A 74 -6.92 19.22 -10.94
C ALA A 74 -6.08 18.34 -9.99
N ARG A 75 -6.74 17.44 -9.24
CA ARG A 75 -6.04 16.49 -8.34
C ARG A 75 -5.23 15.46 -9.12
N MET A 76 -5.76 14.94 -10.23
CA MET A 76 -5.00 14.06 -11.13
C MET A 76 -3.76 14.77 -11.72
N ALA A 77 -3.90 16.04 -12.10
CA ALA A 77 -2.77 16.84 -12.57
C ALA A 77 -1.73 17.07 -11.46
N TRP A 78 -2.16 17.28 -10.22
CA TRP A 78 -1.29 17.38 -9.06
C TRP A 78 -0.52 16.07 -8.80
N LEU A 79 -1.21 14.93 -8.80
CA LEU A 79 -0.58 13.60 -8.65
C LEU A 79 0.49 13.39 -9.72
N LYS A 80 0.14 13.68 -10.99
CA LYS A 80 1.08 13.54 -12.12
C LYS A 80 2.30 14.42 -11.94
N LYS A 81 2.10 15.71 -11.62
CA LYS A 81 3.18 16.67 -11.43
C LYS A 81 4.08 16.26 -10.27
N THR A 82 3.50 16.01 -9.11
CA THR A 82 4.23 15.64 -7.89
C THR A 82 5.06 14.39 -8.10
N ALA A 83 4.48 13.32 -8.66
CA ALA A 83 5.20 12.08 -8.90
C ALA A 83 6.26 12.19 -10.01
N SER A 84 6.12 13.12 -10.95
CA SER A 84 7.11 13.32 -12.01
C SER A 84 8.29 14.18 -11.55
N GLU A 85 8.05 15.18 -10.72
CA GLU A 85 9.05 16.19 -10.35
C GLU A 85 9.78 15.86 -9.04
N ASN A 86 9.11 15.17 -8.10
CA ASN A 86 9.70 14.81 -6.82
C ASN A 86 10.35 13.42 -6.88
N GLN A 87 11.67 13.38 -6.71
CA GLN A 87 12.44 12.13 -6.73
C GLN A 87 12.18 11.23 -5.50
N LYS A 88 11.63 11.78 -4.42
CA LYS A 88 11.22 11.03 -3.24
C LYS A 88 9.89 10.29 -3.44
N VAL A 89 9.10 10.65 -4.44
CA VAL A 89 7.88 9.93 -4.80
C VAL A 89 8.24 8.77 -5.72
N LEU A 90 8.16 7.54 -5.22
CA LEU A 90 8.64 6.35 -5.91
C LEU A 90 7.56 5.65 -6.75
N ALA A 91 6.29 5.74 -6.36
CA ALA A 91 5.19 4.99 -6.97
C ALA A 91 3.90 5.81 -7.04
N ILE A 92 2.99 5.36 -7.90
CA ILE A 92 1.58 5.75 -7.86
C ILE A 92 0.84 4.71 -7.01
N GLY A 93 0.34 5.13 -5.88
CA GLY A 93 -0.32 4.31 -4.88
C GLY A 93 -0.63 5.11 -3.60
N GLU A 94 -1.59 4.64 -2.86
CA GLU A 94 -2.34 3.42 -2.99
C GLU A 94 -3.51 3.60 -3.95
N ILE A 95 -3.67 2.70 -4.92
CA ILE A 95 -4.75 2.74 -5.91
C ILE A 95 -5.35 1.34 -6.08
N GLY A 96 -6.58 1.22 -6.52
CA GLY A 96 -7.14 -0.11 -6.72
C GLY A 96 -8.64 -0.20 -6.59
N LEU A 97 -9.11 -1.34 -6.03
CA LEU A 97 -10.52 -1.66 -5.86
C LEU A 97 -10.78 -2.26 -4.47
N ASP A 98 -11.78 -1.74 -3.78
CA ASP A 98 -12.30 -2.30 -2.53
C ASP A 98 -13.81 -2.50 -2.65
N TYR A 99 -14.26 -3.77 -2.57
CA TYR A 99 -15.68 -4.11 -2.66
C TYR A 99 -16.26 -4.56 -1.33
N HIS A 100 -15.50 -4.40 -0.27
CA HIS A 100 -15.97 -4.71 1.09
C HIS A 100 -17.06 -3.75 1.54
N TYR A 101 -16.92 -2.48 1.17
CA TYR A 101 -17.92 -1.45 1.41
C TYR A 101 -18.75 -1.19 0.15
N PRO A 102 -20.05 -0.84 0.28
CA PRO A 102 -20.92 -0.62 -0.87
C PRO A 102 -20.62 0.66 -1.66
N GLU A 103 -19.97 1.63 -1.02
CA GLU A 103 -19.62 2.93 -1.60
C GLU A 103 -18.10 3.18 -1.48
N PRO A 104 -17.50 3.87 -2.45
CA PRO A 104 -18.07 4.30 -3.76
C PRO A 104 -18.44 3.14 -4.67
N ALA A 105 -19.40 3.36 -5.59
CA ALA A 105 -19.86 2.33 -6.53
C ALA A 105 -18.69 1.73 -7.33
N LYS A 106 -18.78 0.42 -7.63
CA LYS A 106 -17.70 -0.35 -8.29
C LYS A 106 -17.24 0.28 -9.61
N GLU A 107 -18.17 0.79 -10.40
CA GLU A 107 -17.90 1.43 -11.70
C GLU A 107 -17.07 2.72 -11.53
N ILE A 108 -17.32 3.48 -10.46
CA ILE A 108 -16.57 4.69 -10.12
C ILE A 108 -15.15 4.31 -9.69
N GLN A 109 -15.02 3.31 -8.81
CA GLN A 109 -13.71 2.79 -8.40
C GLN A 109 -12.90 2.30 -9.60
N GLN A 110 -13.49 1.48 -10.49
CA GLN A 110 -12.83 0.97 -11.70
C GLN A 110 -12.40 2.09 -12.65
N GLN A 111 -13.26 3.10 -12.85
CA GLN A 111 -12.94 4.24 -13.71
C GLN A 111 -11.69 4.97 -13.20
N TRP A 112 -11.64 5.30 -11.92
CA TRP A 112 -10.51 6.03 -11.34
C TRP A 112 -9.28 5.17 -11.20
N PHE A 113 -9.40 3.88 -10.88
CA PHE A 113 -8.27 2.94 -10.86
C PHE A 113 -7.58 2.90 -12.23
N ARG A 114 -8.33 2.72 -13.31
CA ARG A 114 -7.78 2.74 -14.68
C ARG A 114 -7.10 4.06 -15.02
N ARG A 115 -7.68 5.19 -14.61
CA ARG A 115 -7.07 6.51 -14.84
C ARG A 115 -5.75 6.67 -14.11
N GLN A 116 -5.64 6.18 -12.90
CA GLN A 116 -4.40 6.20 -12.12
C GLN A 116 -3.36 5.23 -12.69
N LEU A 117 -3.76 4.06 -13.21
CA LEU A 117 -2.87 3.17 -13.95
C LEU A 117 -2.28 3.86 -15.20
N ARG A 118 -3.10 4.53 -15.99
CA ARG A 118 -2.62 5.31 -17.16
C ARG A 118 -1.67 6.43 -16.76
N LEU A 119 -1.96 7.11 -15.66
CA LEU A 119 -1.06 8.13 -15.12
C LEU A 119 0.30 7.53 -14.77
N ALA A 120 0.32 6.39 -14.07
CA ALA A 120 1.55 5.68 -13.73
C ALA A 120 2.35 5.27 -14.97
N ALA A 121 1.67 4.74 -16.00
CA ALA A 121 2.27 4.38 -17.28
C ALA A 121 2.90 5.60 -17.98
N ASP A 122 2.17 6.72 -18.06
CA ASP A 122 2.62 7.97 -18.68
C ASP A 122 3.94 8.49 -18.07
N ILE A 123 4.07 8.40 -16.73
CA ILE A 123 5.24 8.91 -16.02
C ILE A 123 6.28 7.84 -15.69
N LYS A 124 6.03 6.59 -16.11
CA LYS A 124 6.91 5.43 -15.90
C LYS A 124 7.24 5.17 -14.43
N LYS A 125 6.25 5.26 -13.56
CA LYS A 125 6.37 4.91 -12.14
C LYS A 125 5.65 3.59 -11.86
N PRO A 126 6.19 2.72 -10.98
CA PRO A 126 5.48 1.52 -10.54
C PRO A 126 4.22 1.88 -9.74
N VAL A 127 3.36 0.89 -9.53
CA VAL A 127 2.12 1.09 -8.79
C VAL A 127 2.08 0.26 -7.50
N ILE A 128 1.39 0.78 -6.49
CA ILE A 128 1.00 0.04 -5.27
C ILE A 128 -0.50 -0.18 -5.36
N ILE A 129 -0.91 -1.45 -5.44
CA ILE A 129 -2.30 -1.83 -5.72
C ILE A 129 -2.96 -2.41 -4.48
N HIS A 130 -4.03 -1.76 -4.06
CA HIS A 130 -5.02 -2.27 -3.14
C HIS A 130 -6.02 -3.14 -3.87
N SER A 131 -6.37 -4.29 -3.30
CA SER A 131 -7.43 -5.14 -3.83
C SER A 131 -8.10 -5.93 -2.72
N ARG A 132 -9.35 -5.61 -2.42
CA ARG A 132 -10.14 -6.30 -1.40
C ARG A 132 -11.50 -6.71 -1.97
N GLU A 133 -11.78 -8.03 -1.92
CA GLU A 133 -12.99 -8.65 -2.49
C GLU A 133 -13.23 -8.34 -3.99
N ALA A 134 -12.19 -7.90 -4.72
CA ALA A 134 -12.26 -7.35 -6.07
C ALA A 134 -11.29 -8.02 -7.08
N CYS A 135 -10.71 -9.18 -6.75
CA CYS A 135 -9.60 -9.80 -7.49
C CYS A 135 -9.81 -9.86 -9.01
N GLN A 136 -10.98 -10.30 -9.47
CA GLN A 136 -11.27 -10.47 -10.91
C GLN A 136 -11.30 -9.13 -11.65
N ASP A 137 -11.95 -8.13 -11.05
CA ASP A 137 -12.06 -6.80 -11.67
C ASP A 137 -10.71 -6.06 -11.58
N THR A 138 -9.93 -6.28 -10.51
CA THR A 138 -8.55 -5.77 -10.42
C THR A 138 -7.72 -6.31 -11.57
N LEU A 139 -7.71 -7.63 -11.79
CA LEU A 139 -7.00 -8.26 -12.92
C LEU A 139 -7.51 -7.75 -14.26
N ALA A 140 -8.83 -7.58 -14.42
CA ALA A 140 -9.43 -7.09 -15.66
C ALA A 140 -8.99 -5.64 -15.95
N CYS A 141 -9.02 -4.75 -14.96
CA CYS A 141 -8.55 -3.38 -15.09
C CYS A 141 -7.05 -3.32 -15.41
N MET A 142 -6.24 -4.10 -14.70
CA MET A 142 -4.80 -4.16 -14.92
C MET A 142 -4.45 -4.63 -16.34
N ARG A 143 -5.11 -5.68 -16.84
CA ARG A 143 -4.90 -6.18 -18.21
C ARG A 143 -5.34 -5.17 -19.26
N ALA A 144 -6.48 -4.50 -19.05
CA ALA A 144 -7.00 -3.49 -19.97
C ALA A 144 -6.09 -2.26 -20.09
N GLU A 145 -5.32 -1.94 -19.05
CA GLU A 145 -4.39 -0.81 -19.00
C GLU A 145 -2.91 -1.24 -19.15
N HIS A 146 -2.67 -2.49 -19.56
CA HIS A 146 -1.32 -3.03 -19.79
C HIS A 146 -0.37 -2.86 -18.59
N ALA A 147 -0.87 -3.13 -17.39
CA ALA A 147 -0.12 -2.93 -16.14
C ALA A 147 1.16 -3.77 -16.04
N GLU A 148 1.29 -4.85 -16.84
CA GLU A 148 2.54 -5.61 -17.00
C GLU A 148 3.70 -4.78 -17.52
N GLN A 149 3.44 -3.65 -18.17
CA GLN A 149 4.47 -2.71 -18.64
C GLN A 149 4.83 -1.67 -17.59
N ILE A 150 3.98 -1.51 -16.58
CA ILE A 150 4.16 -0.55 -15.49
C ILE A 150 4.96 -1.20 -14.36
N GLY A 151 4.53 -2.41 -13.94
CA GLY A 151 5.05 -3.11 -12.78
C GLY A 151 4.59 -2.50 -11.45
N GLY A 152 4.89 -3.19 -10.36
CA GLY A 152 4.51 -2.74 -9.03
C GLY A 152 4.27 -3.87 -8.05
N VAL A 153 3.48 -3.59 -7.01
CA VAL A 153 3.16 -4.51 -5.93
C VAL A 153 1.65 -4.62 -5.72
N ILE A 154 1.18 -5.84 -5.48
CA ILE A 154 -0.13 -6.07 -4.89
C ILE A 154 0.09 -6.07 -3.38
N HIS A 155 -0.29 -4.99 -2.74
CA HIS A 155 -0.10 -4.80 -1.32
C HIS A 155 -1.11 -5.63 -0.52
N CYS A 156 -0.76 -5.98 0.71
CA CYS A 156 -1.57 -6.74 1.66
C CYS A 156 -2.25 -7.98 1.04
N TYR A 157 -1.46 -8.78 0.29
CA TYR A 157 -1.98 -9.88 -0.51
C TYR A 157 -2.70 -10.93 0.35
N SER A 158 -3.97 -11.17 0.07
CA SER A 158 -4.83 -12.07 0.86
C SER A 158 -5.64 -13.06 0.01
N TYR A 159 -5.47 -13.06 -1.31
CA TYR A 159 -6.14 -14.00 -2.21
C TYR A 159 -5.45 -15.36 -2.27
N SER A 160 -5.99 -16.26 -3.10
CA SER A 160 -5.45 -17.60 -3.26
C SER A 160 -4.14 -17.62 -4.07
N LYS A 161 -3.40 -18.74 -3.95
CA LYS A 161 -2.18 -18.97 -4.76
C LYS A 161 -2.46 -18.99 -6.26
N GLU A 162 -3.66 -19.42 -6.69
CA GLU A 162 -4.05 -19.44 -8.10
C GLU A 162 -4.18 -18.01 -8.63
N ALA A 163 -4.78 -17.10 -7.85
CA ALA A 163 -4.85 -15.68 -8.20
C ALA A 163 -3.44 -15.06 -8.23
N ALA A 164 -2.55 -15.44 -7.31
CA ALA A 164 -1.17 -14.96 -7.31
C ALA A 164 -0.44 -15.31 -8.61
N GLN A 165 -0.70 -16.47 -9.21
CA GLN A 165 -0.09 -16.84 -10.50
C GLN A 165 -0.46 -15.88 -11.63
N GLU A 166 -1.68 -15.30 -11.62
CA GLU A 166 -2.09 -14.33 -12.64
C GLU A 166 -1.32 -13.00 -12.49
N PHE A 167 -1.14 -12.53 -11.27
CA PHE A 167 -0.31 -11.34 -11.01
C PHE A 167 1.18 -11.59 -11.26
N LEU A 168 1.70 -12.80 -10.95
CA LEU A 168 3.06 -13.20 -11.27
C LEU A 168 3.35 -13.18 -12.77
N LYS A 169 2.41 -13.64 -13.60
CA LYS A 169 2.52 -13.56 -15.08
C LYS A 169 2.64 -12.13 -15.58
N MET A 170 2.08 -11.16 -14.85
CA MET A 170 2.21 -9.72 -15.12
C MET A 170 3.48 -9.11 -14.51
N GLY A 171 4.31 -9.91 -13.83
CA GLY A 171 5.60 -9.48 -13.25
C GLY A 171 5.51 -8.78 -11.88
N PHE A 172 4.33 -8.72 -11.26
CA PHE A 172 4.11 -8.03 -10.01
C PHE A 172 4.78 -8.69 -8.80
N TYR A 173 5.08 -7.87 -7.81
CA TYR A 173 5.51 -8.25 -6.47
C TYR A 173 4.29 -8.33 -5.54
N PHE A 174 4.51 -8.89 -4.34
CA PHE A 174 3.44 -9.11 -3.36
C PHE A 174 3.89 -8.61 -1.99
N GLY A 175 3.11 -7.69 -1.42
CA GLY A 175 3.27 -7.25 -0.06
C GLY A 175 2.63 -8.23 0.91
N PHE A 176 3.36 -8.60 1.95
CA PHE A 176 2.87 -9.42 3.05
C PHE A 176 3.23 -8.78 4.39
N GLY A 177 2.21 -8.56 5.19
CA GLY A 177 2.31 -8.00 6.53
C GLY A 177 1.69 -8.91 7.60
N GLY A 178 1.15 -8.30 8.63
CA GLY A 178 0.58 -8.97 9.80
C GLY A 178 -0.52 -10.00 9.50
N VAL A 179 -1.23 -9.86 8.39
CA VAL A 179 -2.34 -10.74 7.98
C VAL A 179 -1.94 -12.23 7.99
N VAL A 180 -0.72 -12.56 7.56
CA VAL A 180 -0.26 -13.96 7.50
C VAL A 180 -0.19 -14.66 8.87
N THR A 181 -0.21 -13.88 9.95
CA THR A 181 -0.17 -14.40 11.32
C THR A 181 -1.56 -14.74 11.88
N PHE A 182 -2.63 -14.37 11.19
CA PHE A 182 -3.98 -14.58 11.66
C PHE A 182 -4.42 -16.04 11.49
N LYS A 183 -5.18 -16.59 12.46
CA LYS A 183 -5.62 -17.99 12.46
C LYS A 183 -6.44 -18.40 11.23
N ASN A 184 -7.13 -17.45 10.60
CA ASN A 184 -7.96 -17.64 9.40
C ASN A 184 -7.24 -17.34 8.08
N ALA A 185 -5.96 -16.96 8.11
CA ALA A 185 -5.19 -16.51 6.94
C ALA A 185 -4.68 -17.67 6.06
N LYS A 186 -5.35 -18.83 6.01
CA LYS A 186 -4.89 -20.02 5.25
C LYS A 186 -4.53 -19.70 3.80
N LYS A 187 -5.36 -18.93 3.10
CA LYS A 187 -5.12 -18.57 1.69
C LYS A 187 -3.85 -17.73 1.52
N ALA A 188 -3.64 -16.73 2.41
CA ALA A 188 -2.45 -15.89 2.38
C ALA A 188 -1.18 -16.72 2.65
N VAL A 189 -1.22 -17.64 3.61
CA VAL A 189 -0.10 -18.57 3.93
C VAL A 189 0.21 -19.47 2.73
N GLU A 190 -0.81 -20.12 2.14
CA GLU A 190 -0.63 -20.96 0.93
C GLU A 190 -0.08 -20.15 -0.26
N ALA A 191 -0.44 -18.85 -0.36
CA ALA A 191 0.09 -17.98 -1.40
C ALA A 191 1.56 -17.64 -1.14
N VAL A 192 1.94 -17.28 0.09
CA VAL A 192 3.35 -17.03 0.47
C VAL A 192 4.23 -18.23 0.13
N GLU A 193 3.78 -19.45 0.44
CA GLU A 193 4.52 -20.68 0.14
C GLU A 193 4.67 -20.96 -1.37
N ALA A 194 3.74 -20.44 -2.18
CA ALA A 194 3.71 -20.68 -3.63
C ALA A 194 4.38 -19.55 -4.46
N ILE A 195 4.60 -18.39 -3.88
CA ILE A 195 5.22 -17.24 -4.54
C ILE A 195 6.75 -17.33 -4.38
N PRO A 196 7.54 -17.12 -5.46
CA PRO A 196 9.00 -17.02 -5.36
C PRO A 196 9.43 -15.94 -4.35
N ILE A 197 10.40 -16.28 -3.50
CA ILE A 197 10.85 -15.38 -2.42
C ILE A 197 11.31 -14.01 -2.93
N GLU A 198 11.89 -13.95 -4.12
CA GLU A 198 12.32 -12.71 -4.80
C GLU A 198 11.15 -11.82 -5.25
N LYS A 199 9.92 -12.31 -5.15
CA LYS A 199 8.69 -11.57 -5.46
C LYS A 199 7.92 -11.15 -4.21
N ILE A 200 8.44 -11.40 -3.02
CA ILE A 200 7.82 -11.08 -1.74
C ILE A 200 8.45 -9.81 -1.17
N LEU A 201 7.62 -8.88 -0.73
CA LEU A 201 7.99 -7.69 0.01
C LEU A 201 7.38 -7.76 1.41
N LEU A 202 8.09 -7.19 2.39
CA LEU A 202 7.61 -7.06 3.76
C LEU A 202 7.00 -5.68 3.96
N GLU A 203 5.87 -5.64 4.63
CA GLU A 203 5.15 -4.42 4.95
C GLU A 203 4.44 -4.55 6.30
N THR A 204 4.03 -3.42 6.88
CA THR A 204 3.21 -3.43 8.09
C THR A 204 1.78 -3.01 7.85
N ASP A 205 1.54 -2.09 6.91
CA ASP A 205 0.26 -1.43 6.69
C ASP A 205 -0.23 -0.71 7.97
N CYS A 206 0.72 -0.25 8.77
CA CYS A 206 0.39 0.43 10.03
C CYS A 206 -0.23 1.82 9.77
N PRO A 207 -1.22 2.25 10.56
CA PRO A 207 -1.69 1.63 11.81
C PRO A 207 -2.83 0.60 11.64
N TYR A 208 -3.20 0.23 10.43
CA TYR A 208 -4.43 -0.54 10.14
C TYR A 208 -4.30 -2.03 10.42
N ILE A 209 -3.16 -2.65 10.15
CA ILE A 209 -2.95 -4.09 10.34
C ILE A 209 -1.77 -4.32 11.27
N CYS A 210 -2.01 -5.08 12.35
CA CYS A 210 -0.99 -5.46 13.32
C CYS A 210 -0.71 -6.95 13.30
N LEU A 211 0.53 -7.33 13.66
CA LEU A 211 0.90 -8.72 13.89
C LEU A 211 0.07 -9.33 15.03
N LEU A 212 -0.36 -10.58 14.86
CA LEU A 212 -0.90 -11.35 15.96
C LEU A 212 0.27 -11.79 16.87
N TYR A 213 0.43 -11.12 18.00
CA TYR A 213 1.42 -11.51 19.00
C TYR A 213 1.01 -12.81 19.68
N THR A 214 1.86 -13.82 19.59
CA THR A 214 1.66 -15.11 20.27
C THR A 214 2.26 -15.13 21.69
N SER A 215 3.05 -14.13 22.04
CA SER A 215 3.65 -13.92 23.36
C SER A 215 3.59 -12.43 23.71
N PRO A 216 3.21 -12.06 24.93
CA PRO A 216 3.23 -10.67 25.35
C PRO A 216 4.65 -10.12 25.31
N SER A 217 4.84 -9.01 24.61
CA SER A 217 6.05 -8.21 24.66
C SER A 217 5.96 -7.25 25.87
N PRO A 218 7.07 -6.90 26.53
CA PRO A 218 7.10 -5.83 27.53
C PRO A 218 6.54 -4.49 26.99
N ARG A 219 6.50 -4.31 25.67
CA ARG A 219 5.92 -3.13 24.99
C ARG A 219 4.42 -3.22 24.82
N ASP A 220 3.81 -4.41 24.85
CA ASP A 220 2.35 -4.60 24.64
C ASP A 220 1.51 -4.02 25.80
N GLY A 221 2.11 -3.76 26.95
CA GLY A 221 1.45 -3.14 28.12
C GLY A 221 1.24 -1.64 28.00
N ALA A 222 1.84 -0.96 27.02
CA ALA A 222 1.84 0.49 26.98
C ALA A 222 0.82 1.09 25.98
N THR A 223 0.51 0.43 24.86
CA THR A 223 -0.46 0.98 23.89
C THR A 223 -0.97 -0.10 22.92
N SER A 224 -2.04 -0.79 23.27
CA SER A 224 -2.90 -1.34 22.23
C SER A 224 -3.75 -0.19 21.69
N ARG A 225 -3.33 0.44 20.63
CA ARG A 225 -4.08 1.51 19.93
C ARG A 225 -5.04 0.96 18.88
N MET A 226 -5.48 -0.29 19.03
CA MET A 226 -6.47 -0.87 18.13
C MET A 226 -7.85 -0.29 18.41
N PRO A 227 -8.56 0.23 17.39
CA PRO A 227 -10.01 0.38 17.47
C PRO A 227 -10.64 -1.00 17.68
N SER A 228 -11.53 -1.13 18.63
CA SER A 228 -12.20 -2.39 19.01
C SER A 228 -13.27 -2.82 17.99
N SER A 229 -13.00 -2.73 16.69
CA SER A 229 -13.96 -3.11 15.65
C SER A 229 -13.22 -3.71 14.45
N ALA A 230 -13.03 -5.00 14.54
CA ALA A 230 -12.84 -5.87 13.38
C ALA A 230 -13.93 -6.95 13.43
#